data_7bf53957330d51bd52225113b6300b0d
#
_entry.id   7bf53957330d51bd52225113b6300b0d
#
_cell.length_a   1.000
_cell.length_b   1.000
_cell.length_c   1.000
_cell.angle_alpha   90.00
_cell.angle_beta   90.00
_cell.angle_gamma   90.00
#
_symmetry.space_group_name_H-M   'P 1'
#
loop_
_entity.id
_entity.type
_entity.pdbx_description
1 polymer ?
#
loop_
_entity_poly.entity_id
_entity_poly.type
_entity_poly.pdbx_seq_one_letter_code
_entity_poly.pdbx_strand_id
1 'polypeptide(L)'
;MAYEAPPISQKMHDLTNKVVLITGIGCVGVGWGNGIAIATLFANQGAILFGCDLSLNAAEAARLMILQVNSQADVTVMEGDATSSSSMNAFVDACMARHGRIDILVNNVGKSEPGDPASMTEELWDRQIDVNLKSVYLTTHLVLPIMVAQPSGGAIVNISSVSGLRYIGKPQVAYSTAKAALLSFTRTTAVLYADKGIRMNCVVPGLINTPLVKILADEYANGDYEGYCKVRDAQCPMGKMGSAWDVANAALFLASKEASYITGTEIIVDGGLTQSTGRA
;
A
#
# COMPACT_ATOMS: atom_id res chain seq x y z
N MET A 1 23.37 21.93 -18.32
CA MET A 1 22.43 21.13 -19.12
C MET A 1 21.15 21.94 -19.24
N ALA A 2 20.68 22.19 -20.45
CA ALA A 2 19.39 22.85 -20.65
C ALA A 2 18.28 21.87 -20.24
N TYR A 3 17.36 22.31 -19.37
CA TYR A 3 16.17 21.55 -19.03
C TYR A 3 15.20 21.66 -20.19
N GLU A 4 15.04 20.59 -20.95
CA GLU A 4 14.01 20.51 -21.99
C GLU A 4 12.65 20.25 -21.32
N ALA A 5 11.61 20.92 -21.82
CA ALA A 5 10.25 20.63 -21.38
C ALA A 5 9.88 19.18 -21.77
N PRO A 6 9.18 18.45 -20.91
CA PRO A 6 8.72 17.10 -21.28
C PRO A 6 7.80 17.18 -22.50
N PRO A 7 7.82 16.19 -23.40
CA PRO A 7 6.97 16.18 -24.59
C PRO A 7 5.48 16.18 -24.18
N ILE A 8 4.72 17.09 -24.75
CA ILE A 8 3.28 17.35 -24.45
C ILE A 8 2.38 16.12 -24.75
N SER A 9 2.87 15.18 -25.58
CA SER A 9 2.12 14.00 -26.01
C SER A 9 2.29 12.76 -25.10
N GLN A 10 2.94 12.88 -23.95
CA GLN A 10 3.25 11.72 -23.11
C GLN A 10 2.04 11.37 -22.23
N LYS A 11 1.61 10.11 -22.26
CA LYS A 11 0.61 9.56 -21.32
C LYS A 11 1.12 9.77 -19.89
N MET A 12 0.34 10.47 -19.07
CA MET A 12 0.69 10.67 -17.66
C MET A 12 0.61 9.34 -16.91
N HIS A 13 1.54 9.18 -15.96
CA HIS A 13 1.64 7.97 -15.12
C HIS A 13 1.74 6.67 -15.92
N ASP A 14 2.42 6.72 -17.06
CA ASP A 14 2.58 5.56 -17.94
C ASP A 14 3.43 4.48 -17.27
N LEU A 15 2.85 3.31 -17.09
CA LEU A 15 3.49 2.10 -16.54
C LEU A 15 3.58 0.99 -17.59
N THR A 16 3.49 1.32 -18.87
CA THR A 16 3.55 0.33 -19.96
C THR A 16 4.79 -0.55 -19.83
N ASN A 17 4.58 -1.88 -19.81
CA ASN A 17 5.60 -2.91 -19.64
C ASN A 17 6.38 -2.87 -18.30
N LYS A 18 5.90 -2.15 -17.29
CA LYS A 18 6.47 -2.18 -15.94
C LYS A 18 5.93 -3.38 -15.17
N VAL A 19 6.84 -4.20 -14.64
CA VAL A 19 6.48 -5.33 -13.77
C VAL A 19 6.30 -4.81 -12.34
N VAL A 20 5.11 -5.01 -11.81
CA VAL A 20 4.70 -4.53 -10.49
C VAL A 20 4.45 -5.70 -9.56
N LEU A 21 5.21 -5.77 -8.49
CA LEU A 21 5.00 -6.73 -7.41
C LEU A 21 4.12 -6.07 -6.32
N ILE A 22 3.01 -6.73 -5.94
CA ILE A 22 2.05 -6.17 -4.96
C ILE A 22 1.75 -7.20 -3.88
N THR A 23 1.97 -6.86 -2.61
CA THR A 23 1.53 -7.65 -1.46
C THR A 23 0.15 -7.20 -0.97
N GLY A 24 -0.71 -8.16 -0.59
CA GLY A 24 -2.07 -7.86 -0.14
C GLY A 24 -2.94 -7.31 -1.27
N ILE A 25 -2.90 -7.95 -2.45
CA ILE A 25 -3.69 -7.54 -3.62
C ILE A 25 -5.19 -7.77 -3.41
N GLY A 26 -5.57 -8.72 -2.54
CA GLY A 26 -6.95 -9.05 -2.22
C GLY A 26 -7.64 -8.07 -1.29
N CYS A 27 -8.84 -8.46 -0.84
CA CYS A 27 -9.63 -7.68 0.11
C CYS A 27 -10.36 -8.60 1.11
N VAL A 28 -10.53 -8.12 2.34
CA VAL A 28 -11.23 -8.84 3.41
C VAL A 28 -12.76 -8.94 3.23
N GLY A 29 -13.31 -8.38 2.16
CA GLY A 29 -14.75 -8.39 1.87
C GLY A 29 -15.02 -8.04 0.42
N VAL A 30 -16.31 -7.97 0.04
CA VAL A 30 -16.73 -7.63 -1.33
C VAL A 30 -16.59 -6.12 -1.54
N GLY A 31 -15.81 -5.72 -2.55
CA GLY A 31 -15.63 -4.33 -2.95
C GLY A 31 -14.16 -3.94 -3.14
N TRP A 32 -13.91 -2.63 -3.19
CA TRP A 32 -12.61 -2.07 -3.51
C TRP A 32 -11.79 -1.82 -2.25
N GLY A 33 -10.86 -2.72 -1.93
CA GLY A 33 -9.77 -2.46 -0.99
C GLY A 33 -8.63 -1.68 -1.64
N ASN A 34 -7.71 -1.15 -0.83
CA ASN A 34 -6.57 -0.38 -1.35
C ASN A 34 -5.73 -1.19 -2.35
N GLY A 35 -5.43 -2.46 -2.06
CA GLY A 35 -4.64 -3.33 -2.94
C GLY A 35 -5.27 -3.51 -4.32
N ILE A 36 -6.58 -3.82 -4.36
CA ILE A 36 -7.31 -3.98 -5.63
C ILE A 36 -7.36 -2.67 -6.42
N ALA A 37 -7.63 -1.54 -5.75
CA ALA A 37 -7.72 -0.23 -6.40
C ALA A 37 -6.36 0.20 -6.98
N ILE A 38 -5.26 0.00 -6.23
CA ILE A 38 -3.89 0.26 -6.70
C ILE A 38 -3.60 -0.61 -7.93
N ALA A 39 -3.81 -1.92 -7.82
CA ALA A 39 -3.59 -2.86 -8.91
C ALA A 39 -4.39 -2.49 -10.17
N THR A 40 -5.67 -2.13 -10.01
CA THR A 40 -6.54 -1.73 -11.14
C THR A 40 -6.03 -0.47 -11.84
N LEU A 41 -5.66 0.58 -11.09
CA LEU A 41 -5.11 1.80 -11.71
C LEU A 41 -3.79 1.52 -12.42
N PHE A 42 -2.92 0.71 -11.83
CA PHE A 42 -1.63 0.35 -12.43
C PHE A 42 -1.83 -0.45 -13.72
N ALA A 43 -2.76 -1.43 -13.72
CA ALA A 43 -3.13 -2.18 -14.93
C ALA A 43 -3.67 -1.25 -16.03
N ASN A 44 -4.50 -0.25 -15.68
CA ASN A 44 -5.03 0.72 -16.64
C ASN A 44 -3.94 1.64 -17.23
N GLN A 45 -2.80 1.74 -16.55
CA GLN A 45 -1.61 2.43 -17.05
C GLN A 45 -0.64 1.50 -17.81
N GLY A 46 -1.01 0.24 -18.04
CA GLY A 46 -0.25 -0.71 -18.85
C GLY A 46 0.78 -1.53 -18.06
N ALA A 47 0.69 -1.54 -16.74
CA ALA A 47 1.54 -2.38 -15.90
C ALA A 47 1.21 -3.87 -16.03
N ILE A 48 2.24 -4.71 -15.88
CA ILE A 48 2.15 -6.15 -15.70
C ILE A 48 2.12 -6.41 -14.20
N LEU A 49 1.05 -7.02 -13.69
CA LEU A 49 0.84 -7.20 -12.26
C LEU A 49 1.18 -8.61 -11.80
N PHE A 50 1.95 -8.69 -10.72
CA PHE A 50 2.22 -9.92 -10.01
C PHE A 50 1.89 -9.71 -8.53
N GLY A 51 0.78 -10.29 -8.05
CA GLY A 51 0.23 -10.02 -6.72
C GLY A 51 0.18 -11.25 -5.83
N CYS A 52 0.28 -11.05 -4.50
CA CYS A 52 -0.04 -12.10 -3.55
C CYS A 52 -1.03 -11.61 -2.47
N ASP A 53 -1.72 -12.57 -1.89
CA ASP A 53 -2.54 -12.39 -0.69
C ASP A 53 -2.44 -13.65 0.19
N LEU A 54 -2.68 -13.52 1.49
CA LEU A 54 -2.73 -14.65 2.41
C LEU A 54 -3.82 -15.67 2.02
N SER A 55 -4.87 -15.18 1.35
CA SER A 55 -5.95 -15.98 0.81
C SER A 55 -5.89 -16.01 -0.71
N LEU A 56 -5.61 -17.17 -1.30
CA LEU A 56 -5.67 -17.35 -2.75
C LEU A 56 -7.03 -16.94 -3.32
N ASN A 57 -8.13 -17.24 -2.61
CA ASN A 57 -9.47 -16.86 -3.04
C ASN A 57 -9.65 -15.33 -3.11
N ALA A 58 -9.10 -14.60 -2.15
CA ALA A 58 -9.13 -13.13 -2.17
C ALA A 58 -8.27 -12.56 -3.31
N ALA A 59 -7.10 -13.16 -3.57
CA ALA A 59 -6.25 -12.77 -4.68
C ALA A 59 -6.91 -13.02 -6.04
N GLU A 60 -7.53 -14.18 -6.24
CA GLU A 60 -8.27 -14.52 -7.48
C GLU A 60 -9.51 -13.63 -7.67
N ALA A 61 -10.26 -13.33 -6.60
CA ALA A 61 -11.36 -12.38 -6.67
C ALA A 61 -10.88 -10.99 -7.11
N ALA A 62 -9.74 -10.52 -6.57
CA ALA A 62 -9.13 -9.27 -7.01
C ALA A 62 -8.73 -9.31 -8.49
N ARG A 63 -8.10 -10.39 -8.95
CA ARG A 63 -7.75 -10.58 -10.36
C ARG A 63 -8.97 -10.48 -11.26
N LEU A 64 -10.06 -11.15 -10.91
CA LEU A 64 -11.31 -11.09 -11.68
C LEU A 64 -11.91 -9.68 -11.71
N MET A 65 -11.90 -8.95 -10.60
CA MET A 65 -12.37 -7.56 -10.56
C MET A 65 -11.51 -6.64 -11.43
N ILE A 66 -10.19 -6.81 -11.45
CA ILE A 66 -9.29 -6.05 -12.32
C ILE A 66 -9.61 -6.33 -13.79
N LEU A 67 -9.79 -7.62 -14.16
CA LEU A 67 -10.13 -8.02 -15.52
C LEU A 67 -11.52 -7.57 -15.97
N GLN A 68 -12.48 -7.37 -15.05
CA GLN A 68 -13.77 -6.76 -15.36
C GLN A 68 -13.64 -5.28 -15.77
N VAL A 69 -12.68 -4.55 -15.18
CA VAL A 69 -12.42 -3.15 -15.53
C VAL A 69 -11.53 -3.04 -16.77
N ASN A 70 -10.52 -3.89 -16.88
CA ASN A 70 -9.57 -3.92 -17.99
C ASN A 70 -9.32 -5.38 -18.42
N SER A 71 -10.06 -5.84 -19.40
CA SER A 71 -10.00 -7.23 -19.89
C SER A 71 -8.66 -7.60 -20.54
N GLN A 72 -7.81 -6.62 -20.85
CA GLN A 72 -6.48 -6.81 -21.45
C GLN A 72 -5.36 -6.74 -20.40
N ALA A 73 -5.68 -6.57 -19.12
CA ALA A 73 -4.68 -6.49 -18.07
C ALA A 73 -3.91 -7.82 -17.92
N ASP A 74 -2.57 -7.74 -17.85
CA ASP A 74 -1.74 -8.89 -17.48
C ASP A 74 -1.65 -8.95 -15.95
N VAL A 75 -2.38 -9.90 -15.35
CA VAL A 75 -2.50 -10.05 -13.90
C VAL A 75 -2.27 -11.50 -13.52
N THR A 76 -1.21 -11.75 -12.78
CA THR A 76 -0.91 -13.03 -12.14
C THR A 76 -1.04 -12.87 -10.63
N VAL A 77 -1.66 -13.84 -9.97
CA VAL A 77 -1.78 -13.84 -8.51
C VAL A 77 -1.40 -15.21 -7.93
N MET A 78 -0.98 -15.20 -6.67
CA MET A 78 -0.71 -16.42 -5.91
C MET A 78 -1.01 -16.24 -4.42
N GLU A 79 -1.08 -17.33 -3.69
CA GLU A 79 -1.09 -17.30 -2.24
C GLU A 79 0.27 -16.89 -1.71
N GLY A 80 0.29 -16.04 -0.67
CA GLY A 80 1.54 -15.61 -0.05
C GLY A 80 1.33 -14.97 1.31
N ASP A 81 2.04 -15.50 2.31
CA ASP A 81 2.12 -14.93 3.65
C ASP A 81 3.27 -13.93 3.72
N ALA A 82 2.94 -12.64 3.78
CA ALA A 82 3.93 -11.56 3.83
C ALA A 82 4.78 -11.57 5.12
N THR A 83 4.38 -12.31 6.16
CA THR A 83 5.15 -12.44 7.41
C THR A 83 6.17 -13.59 7.37
N SER A 84 6.09 -14.43 6.34
CA SER A 84 6.95 -15.62 6.16
C SER A 84 8.06 -15.35 5.13
N SER A 85 9.32 -15.44 5.56
CA SER A 85 10.48 -15.31 4.68
C SER A 85 10.47 -16.31 3.51
N SER A 86 10.11 -17.57 3.78
CA SER A 86 10.06 -18.61 2.74
C SER A 86 8.96 -18.33 1.72
N SER A 87 7.80 -17.86 2.19
CA SER A 87 6.69 -17.48 1.30
C SER A 87 7.05 -16.28 0.42
N MET A 88 7.68 -15.26 0.98
CA MET A 88 8.10 -14.08 0.20
C MET A 88 9.25 -14.40 -0.77
N ASN A 89 10.17 -15.29 -0.42
CA ASN A 89 11.15 -15.81 -1.38
C ASN A 89 10.44 -16.47 -2.58
N ALA A 90 9.53 -17.41 -2.33
CA ALA A 90 8.79 -18.10 -3.39
C ALA A 90 7.99 -17.12 -4.27
N PHE A 91 7.41 -16.07 -3.68
CA PHE A 91 6.66 -15.03 -4.40
C PHE A 91 7.57 -14.20 -5.33
N VAL A 92 8.72 -13.75 -4.83
CA VAL A 92 9.68 -12.98 -5.63
C VAL A 92 10.30 -13.86 -6.72
N ASP A 93 10.70 -15.10 -6.39
CA ASP A 93 11.29 -16.05 -7.35
C ASP A 93 10.30 -16.37 -8.47
N ALA A 94 9.02 -16.57 -8.18
CA ALA A 94 7.99 -16.84 -9.19
C ALA A 94 7.81 -15.63 -10.14
N CYS A 95 7.83 -14.41 -9.62
CA CYS A 95 7.79 -13.19 -10.43
C CYS A 95 9.03 -13.09 -11.34
N MET A 96 10.22 -13.31 -10.79
CA MET A 96 11.47 -13.26 -11.53
C MET A 96 11.56 -14.37 -12.60
N ALA A 97 11.12 -15.58 -12.29
CA ALA A 97 11.09 -16.68 -13.28
C ALA A 97 10.15 -16.37 -14.45
N ARG A 98 9.06 -15.64 -14.22
CA ARG A 98 8.09 -15.28 -15.26
C ARG A 98 8.47 -14.05 -16.06
N HIS A 99 9.01 -13.01 -15.41
CA HIS A 99 9.18 -11.69 -16.02
C HIS A 99 10.64 -11.21 -16.08
N GLY A 100 11.56 -11.83 -15.32
CA GLY A 100 12.99 -11.50 -15.31
C GLY A 100 13.32 -10.13 -14.70
N ARG A 101 12.34 -9.41 -14.16
CA ARG A 101 12.50 -8.07 -13.61
C ARG A 101 11.39 -7.70 -12.63
N ILE A 102 11.66 -6.72 -11.77
CA ILE A 102 10.68 -6.05 -10.90
C ILE A 102 10.97 -4.54 -10.97
N ASP A 103 10.06 -3.75 -11.55
CA ASP A 103 10.22 -2.31 -11.68
C ASP A 103 9.61 -1.55 -10.50
N ILE A 104 8.51 -2.08 -9.95
CA ILE A 104 7.76 -1.44 -8.88
C ILE A 104 7.42 -2.49 -7.82
N LEU A 105 7.62 -2.14 -6.55
CA LEU A 105 7.12 -2.89 -5.41
C LEU A 105 6.08 -2.06 -4.66
N VAL A 106 4.90 -2.63 -4.42
CA VAL A 106 3.88 -2.04 -3.56
C VAL A 106 3.69 -2.91 -2.32
N ASN A 107 4.12 -2.41 -1.17
CA ASN A 107 3.91 -3.04 0.13
C ASN A 107 2.59 -2.52 0.72
N ASN A 108 1.50 -3.26 0.49
CA ASN A 108 0.17 -2.85 0.93
C ASN A 108 -0.39 -3.70 2.09
N VAL A 109 0.23 -4.83 2.42
CA VAL A 109 -0.21 -5.64 3.57
C VAL A 109 -0.23 -4.82 4.85
N GLY A 110 -1.32 -4.95 5.60
CA GLY A 110 -1.45 -4.35 6.91
C GLY A 110 -2.78 -4.70 7.57
N LYS A 111 -2.75 -4.86 8.89
CA LYS A 111 -3.92 -5.15 9.71
C LYS A 111 -3.76 -4.47 11.07
N SER A 112 -4.78 -3.69 11.48
CA SER A 112 -4.79 -3.13 12.83
C SER A 112 -5.63 -4.02 13.75
N GLU A 113 -5.13 -4.25 14.96
CA GLU A 113 -5.87 -4.84 16.05
C GLU A 113 -5.81 -3.91 17.27
N PRO A 114 -6.87 -3.82 18.07
CA PRO A 114 -6.88 -2.98 19.27
C PRO A 114 -5.94 -3.53 20.34
N GLY A 115 -5.39 -2.65 21.14
CA GLY A 115 -4.54 -3.00 22.28
C GLY A 115 -3.84 -1.78 22.86
N ASP A 116 -3.86 -1.67 24.19
CA ASP A 116 -3.04 -0.73 24.95
C ASP A 116 -1.84 -1.45 25.58
N PRO A 117 -0.79 -0.74 26.00
CA PRO A 117 0.46 -1.36 26.47
C PRO A 117 0.31 -2.20 27.73
N ALA A 118 -0.73 -1.95 28.57
CA ALA A 118 -0.89 -2.65 29.82
C ALA A 118 -1.65 -3.98 29.68
N SER A 119 -2.55 -4.07 28.70
CA SER A 119 -3.45 -5.22 28.51
C SER A 119 -3.11 -6.07 27.30
N MET A 120 -2.31 -5.55 26.34
CA MET A 120 -1.93 -6.27 25.13
C MET A 120 -0.92 -7.38 25.45
N THR A 121 -1.16 -8.59 24.90
CA THR A 121 -0.21 -9.68 25.03
C THR A 121 1.01 -9.50 24.13
N GLU A 122 2.13 -10.15 24.49
CA GLU A 122 3.35 -10.13 23.68
C GLU A 122 3.11 -10.72 22.28
N GLU A 123 2.30 -11.79 22.17
CA GLU A 123 1.96 -12.41 20.90
C GLU A 123 1.15 -11.47 19.97
N LEU A 124 0.28 -10.64 20.56
CA LEU A 124 -0.44 -9.63 19.79
C LEU A 124 0.50 -8.52 19.31
N TRP A 125 1.40 -8.06 20.18
CA TRP A 125 2.44 -7.10 19.82
C TRP A 125 3.30 -7.63 18.66
N ASP A 126 3.87 -8.81 18.78
CA ASP A 126 4.75 -9.44 17.79
C ASP A 126 4.02 -9.61 16.45
N ARG A 127 2.79 -10.12 16.47
CA ARG A 127 1.96 -10.27 15.26
C ARG A 127 1.72 -8.93 14.56
N GLN A 128 1.46 -7.85 15.33
CA GLN A 128 1.25 -6.52 14.75
C GLN A 128 2.53 -5.96 14.13
N ILE A 129 3.68 -6.19 14.74
CA ILE A 129 4.99 -5.82 14.17
C ILE A 129 5.29 -6.66 12.92
N ASP A 130 5.07 -7.97 12.97
CA ASP A 130 5.30 -8.87 11.83
C ASP A 130 4.47 -8.49 10.61
N VAL A 131 3.17 -8.27 10.78
CA VAL A 131 2.27 -7.94 9.66
C VAL A 131 2.51 -6.54 9.10
N ASN A 132 2.80 -5.53 9.94
CA ASN A 132 2.78 -4.13 9.52
C ASN A 132 4.16 -3.52 9.26
N LEU A 133 5.25 -4.17 9.70
CA LEU A 133 6.62 -3.69 9.52
C LEU A 133 7.55 -4.75 8.94
N LYS A 134 7.65 -5.95 9.56
CA LYS A 134 8.54 -7.01 9.11
C LYS A 134 8.17 -7.50 7.71
N SER A 135 6.88 -7.56 7.36
CA SER A 135 6.42 -7.90 6.01
C SER A 135 7.03 -7.00 4.94
N VAL A 136 7.10 -5.69 5.21
CA VAL A 136 7.73 -4.70 4.31
C VAL A 136 9.25 -4.91 4.23
N TYR A 137 9.89 -5.20 5.38
CA TYR A 137 11.32 -5.52 5.38
C TYR A 137 11.61 -6.75 4.51
N LEU A 138 10.86 -7.85 4.65
CA LEU A 138 11.09 -9.10 3.93
C LEU A 138 11.02 -8.91 2.41
N THR A 139 9.98 -8.28 1.91
CA THR A 139 9.82 -8.02 0.47
C THR A 139 10.86 -7.04 -0.05
N THR A 140 11.12 -5.97 0.71
CA THR A 140 12.14 -4.97 0.34
C THR A 140 13.54 -5.59 0.30
N HIS A 141 13.89 -6.44 1.27
CA HIS A 141 15.17 -7.17 1.33
C HIS A 141 15.41 -8.01 0.07
N LEU A 142 14.38 -8.68 -0.42
CA LEU A 142 14.46 -9.52 -1.62
C LEU A 142 14.49 -8.72 -2.93
N VAL A 143 13.73 -7.63 -2.99
CA VAL A 143 13.55 -6.86 -4.23
C VAL A 143 14.68 -5.85 -4.46
N LEU A 144 15.25 -5.26 -3.43
CA LEU A 144 16.33 -4.26 -3.58
C LEU A 144 17.53 -4.77 -4.37
N PRO A 145 18.10 -5.99 -4.13
CA PRO A 145 19.20 -6.50 -4.95
C PRO A 145 18.83 -6.64 -6.42
N ILE A 146 17.58 -7.03 -6.72
CA ILE A 146 17.06 -7.16 -8.09
C ILE A 146 17.03 -5.79 -8.76
N MET A 147 16.44 -4.78 -8.08
CA MET A 147 16.38 -3.41 -8.61
C MET A 147 17.77 -2.78 -8.79
N VAL A 148 18.72 -3.05 -7.88
CA VAL A 148 20.11 -2.58 -8.01
C VAL A 148 20.79 -3.16 -9.25
N ALA A 149 20.52 -4.42 -9.58
CA ALA A 149 21.09 -5.09 -10.76
C ALA A 149 20.45 -4.62 -12.08
N GLN A 150 19.29 -3.93 -12.02
CA GLN A 150 18.59 -3.42 -13.20
C GLN A 150 19.11 -2.03 -13.59
N PRO A 151 19.37 -1.77 -14.89
CA PRO A 151 19.80 -0.44 -15.35
C PRO A 151 18.76 0.68 -15.05
N SER A 152 17.49 0.30 -14.92
CA SER A 152 16.39 1.24 -14.68
C SER A 152 16.17 1.59 -13.20
N GLY A 153 16.88 0.94 -12.26
CA GLY A 153 16.55 1.04 -10.85
C GLY A 153 15.14 0.54 -10.55
N GLY A 154 14.37 1.27 -9.73
CA GLY A 154 13.00 0.89 -9.39
C GLY A 154 12.26 1.92 -8.53
N ALA A 155 10.99 1.64 -8.25
CA ALA A 155 10.17 2.42 -7.32
C ALA A 155 9.50 1.52 -6.28
N ILE A 156 9.57 1.90 -5.01
CA ILE A 156 8.94 1.19 -3.89
C ILE A 156 7.91 2.13 -3.25
N VAL A 157 6.67 1.66 -3.14
CA VAL A 157 5.58 2.38 -2.49
C VAL A 157 5.09 1.59 -1.29
N ASN A 158 5.25 2.15 -0.10
CA ASN A 158 4.81 1.56 1.15
C ASN A 158 3.49 2.19 1.60
N ILE A 159 2.51 1.37 1.99
CA ILE A 159 1.24 1.86 2.53
C ILE A 159 1.34 1.91 4.05
N SER A 160 1.49 3.13 4.59
CA SER A 160 1.49 3.40 6.02
C SER A 160 0.07 3.71 6.53
N SER A 161 -0.07 4.60 7.49
CA SER A 161 -1.35 5.05 8.05
C SER A 161 -1.16 6.35 8.82
N VAL A 162 -2.19 7.19 8.90
CA VAL A 162 -2.24 8.36 9.80
C VAL A 162 -2.07 7.97 11.28
N SER A 163 -2.34 6.72 11.64
CA SER A 163 -2.07 6.18 12.99
C SER A 163 -0.57 6.20 13.34
N GLY A 164 0.31 6.16 12.33
CA GLY A 164 1.76 6.33 12.52
C GLY A 164 2.19 7.78 12.73
N LEU A 165 1.31 8.75 12.48
CA LEU A 165 1.59 10.18 12.64
C LEU A 165 1.01 10.76 13.94
N ARG A 166 -0.15 10.27 14.36
CA ARG A 166 -0.85 10.76 15.55
C ARG A 166 -1.86 9.75 16.09
N TYR A 167 -2.28 9.94 17.33
CA TYR A 167 -3.41 9.21 17.91
C TYR A 167 -4.71 9.55 17.17
N ILE A 168 -5.47 8.54 16.77
CA ILE A 168 -6.69 8.68 15.97
C ILE A 168 -7.97 8.24 16.74
N GLY A 169 -7.94 8.28 18.08
CA GLY A 169 -9.09 7.95 18.91
C GLY A 169 -9.30 6.46 19.19
N LYS A 170 -8.33 5.59 18.84
CA LYS A 170 -8.39 4.14 19.06
C LYS A 170 -7.12 3.63 19.72
N PRO A 171 -7.20 2.76 20.77
CA PRO A 171 -6.06 2.12 21.35
C PRO A 171 -5.55 1.01 20.40
N GLN A 172 -4.53 1.31 19.61
CA GLN A 172 -3.90 0.38 18.66
C GLN A 172 -2.39 0.61 18.62
N VAL A 173 -1.76 0.55 19.80
CA VAL A 173 -0.38 1.00 20.02
C VAL A 173 0.63 0.29 19.13
N ALA A 174 0.58 -1.06 19.03
CA ALA A 174 1.51 -1.82 18.23
C ALA A 174 1.39 -1.49 16.73
N TYR A 175 0.16 -1.37 16.22
CA TYR A 175 -0.10 -0.95 14.85
C TYR A 175 0.46 0.46 14.57
N SER A 176 0.16 1.41 15.45
CA SER A 176 0.64 2.80 15.32
C SER A 176 2.15 2.87 15.35
N THR A 177 2.80 2.10 16.24
CA THR A 177 4.26 2.00 16.33
C THR A 177 4.85 1.42 15.04
N ALA A 178 4.29 0.33 14.51
CA ALA A 178 4.76 -0.28 13.28
C ALA A 178 4.62 0.68 12.08
N LYS A 179 3.47 1.39 11.95
CA LYS A 179 3.25 2.34 10.86
C LYS A 179 4.11 3.61 10.98
N ALA A 180 4.45 4.06 12.19
CA ALA A 180 5.44 5.11 12.42
C ALA A 180 6.86 4.65 12.05
N ALA A 181 7.26 3.45 12.48
CA ALA A 181 8.55 2.85 12.14
C ALA A 181 8.72 2.68 10.62
N LEU A 182 7.64 2.35 9.89
CA LEU A 182 7.65 2.24 8.45
C LEU A 182 8.03 3.55 7.75
N LEU A 183 7.63 4.70 8.27
CA LEU A 183 8.04 6.01 7.74
C LEU A 183 9.56 6.21 7.88
N SER A 184 10.13 5.87 9.03
CA SER A 184 11.57 5.94 9.26
C SER A 184 12.35 4.94 8.39
N PHE A 185 11.86 3.71 8.29
CA PHE A 185 12.41 2.68 7.39
C PHE A 185 12.46 3.18 5.95
N THR A 186 11.37 3.78 5.48
CA THR A 186 11.26 4.35 4.13
C THR A 186 12.29 5.46 3.89
N ARG A 187 12.37 6.45 4.79
CA ARG A 187 13.31 7.59 4.64
C ARG A 187 14.77 7.13 4.59
N THR A 188 15.16 6.26 5.52
CA THR A 188 16.53 5.77 5.61
C THR A 188 16.90 4.92 4.39
N THR A 189 16.05 3.98 3.99
CA THR A 189 16.30 3.11 2.83
C THR A 189 16.32 3.91 1.53
N ALA A 190 15.42 4.89 1.38
CA ALA A 190 15.38 5.77 0.20
C ALA A 190 16.73 6.48 -0.04
N VAL A 191 17.34 7.03 1.01
CA VAL A 191 18.63 7.71 0.90
C VAL A 191 19.76 6.75 0.57
N LEU A 192 19.78 5.56 1.18
CA LEU A 192 20.82 4.53 0.95
C LEU A 192 20.84 4.01 -0.50
N TYR A 193 19.71 4.06 -1.20
CA TYR A 193 19.57 3.50 -2.55
C TYR A 193 19.30 4.55 -3.64
N ALA A 194 19.28 5.84 -3.30
CA ALA A 194 19.02 6.92 -4.26
C ALA A 194 20.03 6.95 -5.40
N ASP A 195 21.32 6.73 -5.12
CA ASP A 195 22.41 6.66 -6.11
C ASP A 195 22.33 5.44 -7.04
N LYS A 196 21.47 4.46 -6.70
CA LYS A 196 21.18 3.28 -7.53
C LYS A 196 19.93 3.48 -8.41
N GLY A 197 19.37 4.70 -8.45
CA GLY A 197 18.15 4.98 -9.20
C GLY A 197 16.90 4.36 -8.59
N ILE A 198 16.91 4.01 -7.31
CA ILE A 198 15.77 3.43 -6.60
C ILE A 198 15.13 4.49 -5.73
N ARG A 199 13.81 4.68 -5.89
CA ARG A 199 13.01 5.58 -5.08
C ARG A 199 12.13 4.77 -4.12
N MET A 200 11.98 5.25 -2.89
CA MET A 200 11.09 4.63 -1.90
C MET A 200 10.30 5.73 -1.18
N ASN A 201 8.98 5.62 -1.21
CA ASN A 201 8.08 6.60 -0.61
C ASN A 201 6.92 5.92 0.11
N CYS A 202 6.23 6.64 0.99
CA CYS A 202 5.01 6.20 1.65
C CYS A 202 3.76 6.90 1.10
N VAL A 203 2.67 6.16 1.00
CA VAL A 203 1.32 6.73 1.07
C VAL A 203 0.81 6.53 2.49
N VAL A 204 0.18 7.57 3.05
CA VAL A 204 -0.33 7.59 4.43
C VAL A 204 -1.84 7.81 4.40
N PRO A 205 -2.66 6.74 4.29
CA PRO A 205 -4.11 6.85 4.28
C PRO A 205 -4.67 7.26 5.63
N GLY A 206 -5.72 8.08 5.58
CA GLY A 206 -6.58 8.41 6.71
C GLY A 206 -7.74 7.43 6.88
N LEU A 207 -8.94 7.99 7.05
CA LEU A 207 -10.17 7.22 7.10
C LEU A 207 -10.65 6.93 5.67
N ILE A 208 -10.47 5.69 5.23
CA ILE A 208 -10.82 5.26 3.87
C ILE A 208 -12.01 4.31 3.93
N ASN A 209 -13.04 4.60 3.13
CA ASN A 209 -14.22 3.75 3.00
C ASN A 209 -13.89 2.55 2.08
N THR A 210 -13.60 1.42 2.71
CA THR A 210 -13.28 0.13 2.09
C THR A 210 -14.14 -0.96 2.73
N PRO A 211 -14.21 -2.19 2.22
CA PRO A 211 -14.91 -3.29 2.85
C PRO A 211 -14.53 -3.55 4.31
N LEU A 212 -13.31 -3.16 4.73
CA LEU A 212 -12.90 -3.22 6.13
C LEU A 212 -13.80 -2.38 7.06
N VAL A 213 -14.37 -1.26 6.56
CA VAL A 213 -15.23 -0.39 7.37
C VAL A 213 -16.49 -1.11 7.84
N LYS A 214 -17.03 -2.05 7.04
CA LYS A 214 -18.17 -2.88 7.46
C LYS A 214 -17.79 -3.80 8.61
N ILE A 215 -16.64 -4.46 8.54
CA ILE A 215 -16.13 -5.32 9.63
C ILE A 215 -15.93 -4.50 10.91
N LEU A 216 -15.38 -3.29 10.79
CA LEU A 216 -15.20 -2.40 11.92
C LEU A 216 -16.54 -1.91 12.51
N ALA A 217 -17.58 -1.70 11.69
CA ALA A 217 -18.91 -1.36 12.15
C ALA A 217 -19.56 -2.52 12.92
N ASP A 218 -19.37 -3.74 12.45
CA ASP A 218 -19.83 -4.95 13.15
C ASP A 218 -19.13 -5.08 14.51
N GLU A 219 -17.83 -4.79 14.59
CA GLU A 219 -17.02 -4.92 15.80
C GLU A 219 -17.26 -3.78 16.81
N TYR A 220 -17.38 -2.52 16.35
CA TYR A 220 -17.37 -1.33 17.20
C TYR A 220 -18.71 -0.58 17.28
N ALA A 221 -19.69 -0.91 16.44
CA ALA A 221 -20.98 -0.23 16.35
C ALA A 221 -22.17 -1.20 16.30
N ASN A 222 -22.01 -2.42 16.81
CA ASN A 222 -23.05 -3.47 16.82
C ASN A 222 -23.74 -3.67 15.45
N GLY A 223 -23.00 -3.53 14.35
CA GLY A 223 -23.52 -3.69 12.99
C GLY A 223 -24.17 -2.44 12.38
N ASP A 224 -24.24 -1.32 13.11
CA ASP A 224 -24.73 -0.05 12.55
C ASP A 224 -23.68 0.58 11.61
N TYR A 225 -23.66 0.06 10.38
CA TYR A 225 -22.74 0.54 9.35
C TYR A 225 -22.96 2.01 8.98
N GLU A 226 -24.24 2.43 8.85
CA GLU A 226 -24.55 3.82 8.44
C GLU A 226 -24.17 4.82 9.51
N GLY A 227 -24.51 4.55 10.78
CA GLY A 227 -24.13 5.37 11.92
C GLY A 227 -22.61 5.43 12.07
N TYR A 228 -21.92 4.30 11.92
CA TYR A 228 -20.48 4.24 11.98
C TYR A 228 -19.82 5.07 10.87
N CYS A 229 -20.32 5.01 9.63
CA CYS A 229 -19.85 5.83 8.52
C CYS A 229 -20.07 7.33 8.80
N LYS A 230 -21.25 7.74 9.29
CA LYS A 230 -21.52 9.14 9.63
C LYS A 230 -20.56 9.70 10.67
N VAL A 231 -20.24 8.91 11.71
CA VAL A 231 -19.25 9.30 12.73
C VAL A 231 -17.86 9.48 12.09
N ARG A 232 -17.45 8.56 11.24
CA ARG A 232 -16.14 8.64 10.57
C ARG A 232 -16.07 9.79 9.56
N ASP A 233 -17.12 10.03 8.81
CA ASP A 233 -17.23 11.17 7.88
C ASP A 233 -17.10 12.50 8.62
N ALA A 234 -17.75 12.62 9.77
CA ALA A 234 -17.68 13.82 10.60
C ALA A 234 -16.28 14.07 11.20
N GLN A 235 -15.46 13.05 11.37
CA GLN A 235 -14.07 13.19 11.82
C GLN A 235 -13.17 13.81 10.74
N CYS A 236 -13.49 13.64 9.45
CA CYS A 236 -12.73 14.19 8.36
C CYS A 236 -13.06 15.66 8.12
N PRO A 237 -12.10 16.59 8.06
CA PRO A 237 -12.35 17.99 7.71
C PRO A 237 -13.06 18.19 6.37
N MET A 238 -12.81 17.32 5.38
CA MET A 238 -13.53 17.31 4.11
C MET A 238 -14.97 16.82 4.20
N GLY A 239 -15.44 16.38 5.37
CA GLY A 239 -16.81 15.94 5.63
C GLY A 239 -17.16 14.54 5.13
N LYS A 240 -16.20 13.78 4.67
CA LYS A 240 -16.37 12.40 4.21
C LYS A 240 -15.05 11.62 4.31
N MET A 241 -15.14 10.31 4.48
CA MET A 241 -13.99 9.42 4.29
C MET A 241 -13.49 9.48 2.84
N GLY A 242 -12.21 9.21 2.63
CA GLY A 242 -11.67 8.94 1.31
C GLY A 242 -12.11 7.59 0.78
N SER A 243 -11.78 7.30 -0.47
CA SER A 243 -11.97 6.02 -1.13
C SER A 243 -10.62 5.31 -1.36
N ALA A 244 -10.66 4.01 -1.65
CA ALA A 244 -9.47 3.27 -2.06
C ALA A 244 -8.79 3.88 -3.32
N TRP A 245 -9.56 4.58 -4.16
CA TRP A 245 -9.05 5.26 -5.35
C TRP A 245 -8.20 6.48 -5.02
N ASP A 246 -8.48 7.19 -3.92
CA ASP A 246 -7.66 8.31 -3.47
C ASP A 246 -6.27 7.82 -3.06
N VAL A 247 -6.20 6.67 -2.37
CA VAL A 247 -4.94 5.99 -2.01
C VAL A 247 -4.22 5.49 -3.26
N ALA A 248 -4.96 4.88 -4.20
CA ALA A 248 -4.41 4.32 -5.43
C ALA A 248 -3.82 5.40 -6.35
N ASN A 249 -4.44 6.57 -6.46
CA ASN A 249 -3.90 7.70 -7.22
C ASN A 249 -2.57 8.21 -6.66
N ALA A 250 -2.44 8.33 -5.34
CA ALA A 250 -1.19 8.70 -4.70
C ALA A 250 -0.09 7.65 -4.92
N ALA A 251 -0.44 6.36 -4.83
CA ALA A 251 0.49 5.27 -5.09
C ALA A 251 0.95 5.26 -6.56
N LEU A 252 0.03 5.47 -7.50
CA LEU A 252 0.33 5.55 -8.93
C LEU A 252 1.29 6.69 -9.24
N PHE A 253 1.03 7.90 -8.70
CA PHE A 253 1.93 9.03 -8.85
C PHE A 253 3.34 8.71 -8.34
N LEU A 254 3.45 8.18 -7.11
CA LEU A 254 4.76 7.86 -6.51
C LEU A 254 5.50 6.75 -7.26
N ALA A 255 4.79 5.80 -7.88
CA ALA A 255 5.37 4.73 -8.68
C ALA A 255 5.86 5.21 -10.05
N SER A 256 5.24 6.25 -10.60
CA SER A 256 5.45 6.74 -11.96
C SER A 256 6.70 7.62 -12.11
N LYS A 257 7.07 7.91 -13.36
CA LYS A 257 8.21 8.78 -13.69
C LYS A 257 7.97 10.24 -13.31
N GLU A 258 6.72 10.66 -13.15
CA GLU A 258 6.35 12.00 -12.71
C GLU A 258 6.86 12.28 -11.29
N ALA A 259 7.13 11.23 -10.50
CA ALA A 259 7.78 11.31 -9.18
C ALA A 259 9.29 11.03 -9.24
N SER A 260 9.96 11.20 -10.38
CA SER A 260 11.37 10.82 -10.59
C SER A 260 12.36 11.52 -9.65
N TYR A 261 12.02 12.67 -9.09
CA TYR A 261 12.84 13.41 -8.13
C TYR A 261 12.25 13.43 -6.70
N ILE A 262 11.35 12.46 -6.42
CA ILE A 262 10.68 12.32 -5.13
C ILE A 262 11.08 10.97 -4.53
N THR A 263 11.83 11.02 -3.41
CA THR A 263 12.23 9.84 -2.64
C THR A 263 12.36 10.17 -1.16
N GLY A 264 12.07 9.21 -0.28
CA GLY A 264 12.14 9.38 1.17
C GLY A 264 11.02 10.21 1.77
N THR A 265 9.91 10.42 1.06
CA THR A 265 8.77 11.23 1.52
C THR A 265 7.52 10.41 1.79
N GLU A 266 6.54 11.07 2.40
CA GLU A 266 5.19 10.55 2.57
C GLU A 266 4.16 11.49 1.94
N ILE A 267 3.16 10.90 1.23
CA ILE A 267 1.95 11.60 0.80
C ILE A 267 0.80 11.21 1.72
N ILE A 268 0.29 12.19 2.46
CA ILE A 268 -0.85 12.02 3.36
C ILE A 268 -2.14 12.14 2.54
N VAL A 269 -3.01 11.10 2.63
CA VAL A 269 -4.28 11.01 1.92
C VAL A 269 -5.38 10.83 2.96
N ASP A 270 -5.78 11.92 3.62
CA ASP A 270 -6.59 11.86 4.84
C ASP A 270 -7.72 12.90 4.95
N GLY A 271 -7.96 13.69 3.91
CA GLY A 271 -8.99 14.73 3.93
C GLY A 271 -8.76 15.81 4.99
N GLY A 272 -7.48 16.03 5.39
CA GLY A 272 -7.07 17.01 6.38
C GLY A 272 -7.13 16.53 7.83
N LEU A 273 -7.39 15.24 8.07
CA LEU A 273 -7.57 14.68 9.41
C LEU A 273 -6.37 14.95 10.33
N THR A 274 -5.14 14.77 9.84
CA THR A 274 -3.91 14.95 10.65
C THR A 274 -3.59 16.41 10.92
N GLN A 275 -4.10 17.34 10.13
CA GLN A 275 -3.86 18.78 10.24
C GLN A 275 -4.93 19.52 11.04
N SER A 276 -6.01 18.83 11.43
CA SER A 276 -7.13 19.40 12.13
C SER A 276 -7.06 19.17 13.64
N THR A 277 -7.51 20.13 14.43
CA THR A 277 -7.77 19.97 15.87
C THR A 277 -9.16 19.38 16.16
N GLY A 278 -9.92 19.05 15.13
CA GLY A 278 -11.33 18.62 15.17
C GLY A 278 -12.24 19.69 14.56
N ARG A 279 -13.50 19.31 14.35
CA ARG A 279 -14.56 20.29 14.00
C ARG A 279 -15.21 20.77 15.28
N ALA A 280 -15.42 22.07 15.35
CA ALA A 280 -16.23 22.69 16.42
C ALA A 280 -17.71 22.29 16.29
#